data_9d986bec27b6bdc96b6eb95d7c2b6fbe
#
_entry.id   9d986bec27b6bdc96b6eb95d7c2b6fbe
#
_cell.length_a   1.000
_cell.length_b   1.000
_cell.length_c   1.000
_cell.angle_alpha   90.00
_cell.angle_beta   90.00
_cell.angle_gamma   90.00
#
_symmetry.space_group_name_H-M   'P 1'
#
loop_
_entity.id
_entity.type
_entity.pdbx_description
1 polymer ?
#
loop_
_entity_poly.entity_id
_entity_poly.type
_entity_poly.pdbx_seq_one_letter_code
_entity_poly.pdbx_strand_id
1 'polypeptide(L)' 'MKYELGDRVRIISSGQTGSICDARMVDGRPLYIVDCFGECDSEAVCDCVITVEEQEIEPITPCI' A
#
# COMPACT_ATOMS: atom_id res chain seq x y z
N MET A 1 -4.10 11.73 -9.07
CA MET A 1 -3.98 10.40 -8.45
C MET A 1 -5.05 10.25 -7.38
N LYS A 2 -5.53 9.04 -7.23
CA LYS A 2 -6.63 8.77 -6.31
C LYS A 2 -6.20 8.76 -4.84
N TYR A 3 -4.97 8.36 -4.59
CA TYR A 3 -4.44 8.24 -3.24
C TYR A 3 -3.28 9.19 -3.03
N GLU A 4 -3.06 9.56 -1.78
CA GLU A 4 -1.97 10.46 -1.39
C GLU A 4 -1.04 9.77 -0.42
N LEU A 5 0.14 10.35 -0.25
CA LEU A 5 1.11 9.85 0.71
C LEU A 5 0.50 9.89 2.11
N GLY A 6 0.66 8.79 2.82
CA GLY A 6 0.11 8.66 4.15
C GLY A 6 -1.27 8.04 4.22
N ASP A 7 -1.93 7.89 3.08
CA ASP A 7 -3.24 7.25 3.06
C ASP A 7 -3.12 5.78 3.43
N ARG A 8 -4.10 5.31 4.18
CA ARG A 8 -4.17 3.90 4.53
C ARG A 8 -5.02 3.16 3.52
N VAL A 9 -4.48 2.06 3.06
CA VAL A 9 -5.14 1.25 2.03
C VAL A 9 -5.03 -0.21 2.36
N ARG A 10 -5.88 -1.00 1.72
CA ARG A 10 -5.84 -2.44 1.83
C ARG A 10 -5.54 -3.03 0.46
N ILE A 11 -4.65 -4.01 0.43
CA ILE A 11 -4.35 -4.73 -0.81
C ILE A 11 -5.41 -5.79 -1.00
N ILE A 12 -6.13 -5.68 -2.10
CA ILE A 12 -7.30 -6.53 -2.35
C ILE A 12 -6.92 -8.00 -2.44
N SER A 13 -5.82 -8.28 -3.12
CA SER A 13 -5.43 -9.67 -3.38
C SER A 13 -4.98 -10.43 -2.13
N SER A 14 -4.32 -9.73 -1.21
CA SER A 14 -3.78 -10.38 -0.02
C SER A 14 -4.54 -10.06 1.26
N GLY A 15 -5.31 -8.99 1.23
CA GLY A 15 -6.01 -8.52 2.43
C GLY A 15 -5.12 -7.76 3.40
N GLN A 16 -3.86 -7.58 3.06
CA GLN A 16 -2.95 -6.82 3.91
C GLN A 16 -3.27 -5.34 3.88
N THR A 17 -3.02 -4.69 5.00
CA THR A 17 -3.21 -3.25 5.10
C THR A 17 -1.86 -2.56 5.20
N GLY A 18 -1.83 -1.31 4.80
CA GLY A 18 -0.63 -0.53 4.88
C GLY A 18 -0.89 0.93 4.60
N SER A 19 0.15 1.71 4.55
CA SER A 19 0.06 3.12 4.21
C SER A 19 0.91 3.42 3.00
N ILE A 20 0.47 4.40 2.21
CA ILE A 20 1.19 4.79 1.01
C ILE A 20 2.38 5.64 1.42
N CYS A 21 3.58 5.16 1.09
CA CYS A 21 4.80 5.89 1.42
C CYS A 21 5.41 6.58 0.20
N ASP A 22 4.99 6.19 -1.00
CA ASP A 22 5.43 6.87 -2.21
C ASP A 22 4.43 6.61 -3.33
N ALA A 23 4.48 7.43 -4.35
CA ALA A 23 3.62 7.29 -5.50
C ALA A 23 4.37 7.74 -6.74
N ARG A 24 4.19 7.02 -7.83
CA ARG A 24 4.87 7.31 -9.09
C ARG A 24 3.93 7.16 -10.26
N MET A 25 4.23 7.89 -11.33
CA MET A 25 3.56 7.67 -12.60
C MET A 25 4.54 6.98 -13.54
N VAL A 26 4.13 5.82 -14.03
CA VAL A 26 4.93 5.06 -15.00
C VAL A 26 4.07 4.78 -16.20
N ASP A 27 4.47 5.29 -17.34
CA ASP A 27 3.73 5.12 -18.61
C ASP A 27 2.25 5.51 -18.49
N GLY A 28 1.98 6.58 -17.75
CA GLY A 28 0.62 7.05 -17.55
C GLY A 28 -0.18 6.27 -16.52
N ARG A 29 0.46 5.33 -15.82
CA ARG A 29 -0.19 4.53 -14.79
C ARG A 29 0.28 4.94 -13.42
N PRO A 30 -0.64 5.20 -12.49
CA PRO A 30 -0.23 5.51 -11.13
C PRO A 30 0.19 4.23 -10.40
N LEU A 31 1.39 4.26 -9.86
CA LEU A 31 1.91 3.17 -9.03
C LEU A 31 2.12 3.71 -7.63
N TYR A 32 1.75 2.92 -6.66
CA TYR A 32 1.88 3.27 -5.26
C TYR A 32 2.80 2.31 -4.55
N ILE A 33 3.61 2.85 -3.67
CA ILE A 33 4.46 2.04 -2.82
C ILE A 33 3.81 2.02 -1.45
N VAL A 34 3.42 0.83 -1.03
CA VAL A 34 2.67 0.63 0.22
C VAL A 34 3.58 -0.03 1.23
N ASP A 35 3.67 0.59 2.39
CA ASP A 35 4.37 0.04 3.53
C ASP A 35 3.36 -0.75 4.35
N CYS A 36 3.44 -2.06 4.26
CA CYS A 36 2.47 -2.93 4.91
C CYS A 36 2.69 -2.99 6.41
N PHE A 37 1.60 -2.88 7.15
CA PHE A 37 1.62 -3.13 8.58
C PHE A 37 1.54 -4.64 8.76
N GLY A 38 2.67 -5.30 8.77
CA GLY A 38 2.69 -6.73 8.86
C GLY A 38 3.48 -7.18 10.05
N GLU A 39 3.08 -8.33 10.59
CA GLU A 39 3.93 -9.00 11.54
C GLU A 39 5.03 -9.64 10.75
N CYS A 40 6.22 -9.20 11.00
CA CYS A 40 7.38 -9.83 10.42
C CYS A 40 7.87 -10.88 11.37
N ASP A 41 7.77 -12.12 10.95
CA ASP A 41 8.24 -13.23 11.74
C ASP A 41 9.75 -13.37 11.73
N SER A 42 10.42 -12.55 10.97
CA SER A 42 11.86 -12.65 10.88
C SER A 42 12.49 -11.47 11.60
N GLU A 43 13.60 -11.74 12.25
CA GLU A 43 14.40 -10.72 12.91
C GLU A 43 15.13 -9.83 11.91
N ALA A 44 15.12 -10.22 10.67
CA ALA A 44 15.70 -9.42 9.62
C ALA A 44 14.84 -8.19 9.37
N VAL A 45 15.44 -7.15 8.85
CA VAL A 45 14.74 -5.93 8.50
C VAL A 45 13.56 -6.28 7.61
N CYS A 46 12.39 -5.99 8.09
CA CYS A 46 11.18 -6.29 7.35
C CYS A 46 10.86 -5.16 6.42
N ASP A 47 11.31 -5.28 5.20
CA ASP A 47 10.88 -4.39 4.14
C ASP A 47 9.58 -4.93 3.61
N CYS A 48 8.51 -4.62 4.30
CA CYS A 48 7.16 -4.98 3.84
C CYS A 48 6.63 -3.92 2.89
N VAL A 49 7.49 -3.43 2.04
CA VAL A 49 7.15 -2.40 1.08
C VAL A 49 6.89 -3.07 -0.26
N ILE A 50 5.72 -2.84 -0.81
CA ILE A 50 5.35 -3.40 -2.10
C ILE A 50 4.86 -2.32 -3.03
N THR A 51 5.07 -2.52 -4.32
CA THR A 51 4.57 -1.62 -5.36
C THR A 51 3.29 -2.21 -5.93
N VAL A 52 2.24 -1.40 -5.94
CA VAL A 52 0.93 -1.84 -6.41
C VAL A 52 0.33 -0.80 -7.36
N GLU A 53 -0.59 -1.26 -8.19
CA GLU A 53 -1.36 -0.36 -9.03
C GLU A 53 -2.58 0.14 -8.26
N GLU A 54 -3.15 1.24 -8.73
CA GLU A 54 -4.30 1.85 -8.08
C GLU A 54 -5.46 0.88 -7.94
N GLN A 55 -5.67 0.04 -8.94
CA GLN A 55 -6.76 -0.93 -8.93
C GLN A 55 -6.53 -2.12 -7.99
N GLU A 56 -5.31 -2.29 -7.51
CA GLU A 56 -4.98 -3.40 -6.61
C GLU A 56 -5.21 -3.08 -5.15
N ILE A 57 -5.52 -1.84 -4.86
CA ILE A 57 -5.74 -1.39 -3.49
C ILE A 57 -7.09 -0.70 -3.37
N GLU A 58 -7.59 -0.67 -2.15
CA GLU A 58 -8.81 0.04 -1.83
C GLU A 58 -8.62 0.84 -0.56
N PRO A 59 -9.35 1.94 -0.40
CA PRO A 59 -9.23 2.74 0.81
C PRO A 59 -9.80 2.00 2.00
N ILE A 60 -9.17 2.19 3.15
CA ILE A 60 -9.70 1.65 4.39
C ILE A 60 -10.65 2.70 4.95
N THR A 61 -11.92 2.35 5.02
CA THR A 61 -12.91 3.23 5.58
C THR A 61 -12.99 2.95 7.08
N PRO A 62 -12.76 3.96 7.91
CA PRO A 62 -12.90 3.72 9.34
C PRO A 62 -14.33 3.34 9.68
N CYS A 63 -14.46 2.23 10.38
CA CYS A 63 -15.75 1.81 10.89
C CYS A 63 -16.11 2.70 12.06
N ILE A 64 -17.15 3.42 11.90
CA ILE A 64 -17.66 4.26 12.97
C ILE A 64 -18.70 3.49 13.74
#